data_bbaa50d0acacabc7d79cd938323c31e5
#
_entry.id   bbaa50d0acacabc7d79cd938323c31e5
#
_cell.length_a   1.000
_cell.length_b   1.000
_cell.length_c   1.000
_cell.angle_alpha   90.00
_cell.angle_beta   90.00
_cell.angle_gamma   90.00
#
_symmetry.space_group_name_H-M   'P 1'
#
loop_
_entity.id
_entity.type
_entity.pdbx_description
1 polymer ?
#
loop_
_entity_poly.entity_id
_entity_poly.type
_entity_poly.pdbx_seq_one_letter_code
_entity_poly.pdbx_strand_id
1 'polypeptide(L)'
;LPYFLKSENNELGKSEFHNDNGPITVTNKKINLKMLEEFQNAAEEYGIPRTNDFNTGDNFGVGYFQFTTSRNKLLKLRCSAAKGYLNPVKNRPNLKIIVNAHVKKINFDGKKADSVSFYIDGKLKTVKSNKEILLSAGSIGSPHILQVSGVGDSQKLKKHGIETIHELKGVGKNLQDHLMFRPVYKVKNLKSLNGKINSLFGNFLIGLEYIFNQSGPMTMGASQVCGFLKSDPSRATPNLQFHVQPISTDVLGASRMHDFEGITPTIANIRPTSRGEINIISNDSRDNPKIKMNYLSTQDDRDVAAKSLKI
;
A
#
# COMPACT_ATOMS: atom_id res chain seq x y z
N LEU A 1 -15.85 -1.79 9.86
CA LEU A 1 -15.54 -3.19 10.22
C LEU A 1 -16.29 -4.21 9.34
N PRO A 2 -17.64 -4.13 9.07
CA PRO A 2 -18.38 -5.18 8.35
C PRO A 2 -17.81 -5.57 6.98
N TYR A 3 -17.30 -4.61 6.21
CA TYR A 3 -16.70 -4.88 4.89
C TYR A 3 -15.34 -5.60 4.99
N PHE A 4 -14.54 -5.29 6.01
CA PHE A 4 -13.28 -6.02 6.28
C PHE A 4 -13.57 -7.47 6.63
N LEU A 5 -14.49 -7.73 7.56
CA LEU A 5 -14.94 -9.08 7.93
C LEU A 5 -15.47 -9.85 6.70
N LYS A 6 -16.23 -9.19 5.82
CA LYS A 6 -16.76 -9.79 4.59
C LYS A 6 -15.66 -10.16 3.58
N SER A 7 -14.57 -9.41 3.59
CA SER A 7 -13.42 -9.57 2.68
C SER A 7 -12.44 -10.63 3.16
N GLU A 8 -12.28 -10.79 4.46
CA GLU A 8 -11.17 -11.53 5.06
C GLU A 8 -11.45 -13.02 5.20
N ASN A 9 -10.38 -13.81 4.97
CA ASN A 9 -10.29 -15.22 5.31
C ASN A 9 -8.98 -15.43 6.09
N ASN A 10 -9.03 -15.16 7.40
CA ASN A 10 -7.88 -15.22 8.29
C ASN A 10 -7.58 -16.65 8.74
N GLU A 11 -6.31 -17.06 8.77
CA GLU A 11 -5.93 -18.40 9.22
C GLU A 11 -6.06 -18.61 10.75
N LEU A 12 -6.15 -17.52 11.51
CA LEU A 12 -6.42 -17.57 12.97
C LEU A 12 -7.89 -17.89 13.27
N GLY A 13 -8.75 -17.89 12.25
CA GLY A 13 -10.16 -18.19 12.42
C GLY A 13 -11.02 -16.95 12.65
N LYS A 14 -12.26 -17.18 13.06
CA LYS A 14 -13.29 -16.18 13.26
C LYS A 14 -13.22 -15.56 14.66
N SER A 15 -13.37 -14.24 14.73
CA SER A 15 -13.47 -13.47 15.96
C SER A 15 -14.38 -12.26 15.77
N GLU A 16 -14.44 -11.38 16.77
CA GLU A 16 -15.11 -10.07 16.64
C GLU A 16 -14.49 -9.21 15.51
N PHE A 17 -13.17 -9.30 15.30
CA PHE A 17 -12.41 -8.49 14.36
C PHE A 17 -12.01 -9.23 13.09
N HIS A 18 -12.15 -10.54 13.03
CA HIS A 18 -11.71 -11.40 11.94
C HIS A 18 -12.80 -12.31 11.42
N ASN A 19 -12.65 -12.73 10.17
CA ASN A 19 -13.48 -13.74 9.52
C ASN A 19 -12.60 -14.76 8.77
N ASP A 20 -13.13 -15.96 8.53
CA ASP A 20 -12.40 -17.10 7.97
C ASP A 20 -12.95 -17.59 6.63
N ASN A 21 -13.92 -16.89 6.03
CA ASN A 21 -14.62 -17.32 4.82
C ASN A 21 -14.68 -16.27 3.70
N GLY A 22 -13.98 -15.14 3.82
CA GLY A 22 -13.93 -14.12 2.79
C GLY A 22 -13.01 -14.50 1.61
N PRO A 23 -13.03 -13.73 0.52
CA PRO A 23 -12.25 -14.03 -0.68
C PRO A 23 -10.74 -13.72 -0.55
N ILE A 24 -10.32 -12.92 0.42
CA ILE A 24 -8.92 -12.54 0.64
C ILE A 24 -8.34 -13.36 1.78
N THR A 25 -7.45 -14.28 1.46
CA THR A 25 -6.75 -15.07 2.46
C THR A 25 -5.67 -14.26 3.16
N VAL A 26 -5.65 -14.36 4.50
CA VAL A 26 -4.67 -13.74 5.39
C VAL A 26 -3.95 -14.84 6.16
N THR A 27 -2.62 -14.77 6.20
CA THR A 27 -1.76 -15.78 6.83
C THR A 27 -0.75 -15.15 7.78
N ASN A 28 -0.35 -15.91 8.81
CA ASN A 28 0.61 -15.52 9.83
C ASN A 28 1.95 -16.22 9.60
N LYS A 29 2.65 -15.83 8.55
CA LYS A 29 3.97 -16.39 8.26
C LYS A 29 5.06 -15.64 9.02
N LYS A 30 6.03 -16.39 9.54
CA LYS A 30 7.19 -15.85 10.26
C LYS A 30 8.47 -16.41 9.64
N ILE A 31 9.50 -15.57 9.53
CA ILE A 31 10.87 -16.02 9.33
C ILE A 31 11.54 -16.09 10.71
N ASN A 32 12.07 -17.24 11.06
CA ASN A 32 12.88 -17.38 12.27
C ASN A 32 14.24 -16.75 12.04
N LEU A 33 14.37 -15.48 12.36
CA LEU A 33 15.62 -14.73 12.27
C LEU A 33 15.88 -14.04 13.62
N LYS A 34 16.98 -14.41 14.27
CA LYS A 34 17.35 -13.88 15.60
C LYS A 34 17.33 -12.35 15.66
N MET A 35 17.75 -11.68 14.59
CA MET A 35 17.72 -10.22 14.47
C MET A 35 16.31 -9.62 14.67
N LEU A 36 15.27 -10.27 14.14
CA LEU A 36 13.88 -9.80 14.28
C LEU A 36 13.34 -10.05 15.69
N GLU A 37 13.80 -11.10 16.34
CA GLU A 37 13.48 -11.39 17.73
C GLU A 37 14.14 -10.36 18.65
N GLU A 38 15.44 -10.08 18.45
CA GLU A 38 16.16 -9.08 19.23
C GLU A 38 15.58 -7.66 19.05
N PHE A 39 15.09 -7.34 17.86
CA PHE A 39 14.37 -6.08 17.64
C PHE A 39 13.09 -6.00 18.51
N GLN A 40 12.34 -7.10 18.60
CA GLN A 40 11.13 -7.14 19.43
C GLN A 40 11.46 -7.10 20.92
N ASN A 41 12.55 -7.76 21.36
CA ASN A 41 13.05 -7.67 22.73
C ASN A 41 13.41 -6.22 23.10
N ALA A 42 14.15 -5.53 22.22
CA ALA A 42 14.50 -4.12 22.42
C ALA A 42 13.26 -3.21 22.47
N ALA A 43 12.24 -3.51 21.68
CA ALA A 43 10.98 -2.76 21.72
C ALA A 43 10.25 -2.97 23.06
N GLU A 44 10.25 -4.18 23.61
CA GLU A 44 9.69 -4.47 24.95
C GLU A 44 10.48 -3.76 26.07
N GLU A 45 11.81 -3.76 26.00
CA GLU A 45 12.66 -3.00 26.93
C GLU A 45 12.38 -1.49 26.87
N TYR A 46 12.01 -0.98 25.68
CA TYR A 46 11.60 0.41 25.50
C TYR A 46 10.16 0.70 26.00
N GLY A 47 9.40 -0.33 26.37
CA GLY A 47 8.02 -0.21 26.84
C GLY A 47 6.94 -0.39 25.78
N ILE A 48 7.28 -0.95 24.62
CA ILE A 48 6.33 -1.30 23.55
C ILE A 48 5.96 -2.78 23.69
N PRO A 49 4.72 -3.14 24.08
CA PRO A 49 4.36 -4.54 24.32
C PRO A 49 4.36 -5.35 23.03
N ARG A 50 4.62 -6.66 23.14
CA ARG A 50 4.42 -7.58 22.02
C ARG A 50 2.93 -7.76 21.73
N THR A 51 2.61 -7.89 20.45
CA THR A 51 1.28 -8.28 20.00
C THR A 51 1.39 -9.35 18.91
N ASN A 52 0.43 -10.27 18.93
CA ASN A 52 0.28 -11.26 17.86
C ASN A 52 -0.69 -10.79 16.77
N ASP A 53 -1.41 -9.70 17.03
CA ASP A 53 -2.42 -9.18 16.13
C ASP A 53 -2.65 -7.68 16.34
N PHE A 54 -2.51 -6.91 15.28
CA PHE A 54 -2.72 -5.45 15.26
C PHE A 54 -4.16 -5.04 14.97
N ASN A 55 -5.03 -5.98 14.63
CA ASN A 55 -6.38 -5.72 14.13
C ASN A 55 -7.46 -6.14 15.14
N THR A 56 -7.21 -5.93 16.42
CA THR A 56 -8.11 -6.29 17.54
C THR A 56 -8.76 -5.07 18.21
N GLY A 57 -8.76 -3.90 17.53
CA GLY A 57 -9.30 -2.65 18.07
C GLY A 57 -8.23 -1.75 18.71
N ASP A 58 -7.14 -2.31 19.24
CA ASP A 58 -5.93 -1.60 19.62
C ASP A 58 -4.73 -2.16 18.85
N ASN A 59 -4.01 -1.28 18.17
CA ASN A 59 -2.83 -1.66 17.40
C ASN A 59 -1.50 -1.28 18.06
N PHE A 60 -1.52 -0.77 19.31
CA PHE A 60 -0.30 -0.43 20.02
C PHE A 60 0.51 -1.69 20.34
N GLY A 61 1.78 -1.73 19.87
CA GLY A 61 2.64 -2.88 20.13
C GLY A 61 3.62 -3.16 18.99
N VAL A 62 4.42 -4.22 19.17
CA VAL A 62 5.37 -4.77 18.20
C VAL A 62 5.06 -6.24 17.93
N GLY A 63 5.15 -6.66 16.68
CA GLY A 63 4.86 -8.05 16.29
C GLY A 63 5.11 -8.31 14.81
N TYR A 64 4.82 -9.53 14.38
CA TYR A 64 4.93 -9.88 12.97
C TYR A 64 3.73 -9.40 12.17
N PHE A 65 3.97 -8.98 10.92
CA PHE A 65 2.90 -8.69 9.97
C PHE A 65 2.11 -9.93 9.60
N GLN A 66 0.82 -9.78 9.43
CA GLN A 66 -0.02 -10.70 8.68
C GLN A 66 0.09 -10.40 7.18
N PHE A 67 0.01 -11.41 6.34
CA PHE A 67 0.18 -11.27 4.88
C PHE A 67 -1.01 -11.81 4.11
N THR A 68 -1.40 -11.10 3.06
CA THR A 68 -2.41 -11.58 2.10
C THR A 68 -1.77 -12.59 1.15
N THR A 69 -1.62 -13.82 1.62
CA THR A 69 -1.06 -14.94 0.83
C THR A 69 -2.01 -16.11 0.75
N SER A 70 -1.88 -16.90 -0.32
CA SER A 70 -2.70 -18.09 -0.54
C SER A 70 -2.36 -19.18 0.47
N ARG A 71 -3.38 -19.87 0.98
CA ARG A 71 -3.24 -21.11 1.77
C ARG A 71 -2.97 -22.35 0.89
N ASN A 72 -2.82 -22.18 -0.42
CA ASN A 72 -2.55 -23.30 -1.32
C ASN A 72 -1.25 -24.01 -0.87
N LYS A 73 -1.31 -25.34 -0.78
CA LYS A 73 -0.18 -26.17 -0.35
C LYS A 73 0.94 -26.26 -1.42
N LEU A 74 0.63 -25.98 -2.69
CA LEU A 74 1.59 -26.07 -3.79
C LEU A 74 2.37 -24.77 -4.01
N LEU A 75 1.71 -23.61 -3.96
CA LEU A 75 2.35 -22.31 -4.17
C LEU A 75 1.68 -21.23 -3.31
N LYS A 76 2.43 -20.69 -2.37
CA LYS A 76 1.97 -19.58 -1.50
C LYS A 76 2.16 -18.23 -2.19
N LEU A 77 1.38 -18.01 -3.22
CA LEU A 77 1.38 -16.76 -3.96
C LEU A 77 0.54 -15.70 -3.24
N ARG A 78 0.84 -14.43 -3.51
CA ARG A 78 0.05 -13.28 -3.04
C ARG A 78 -1.42 -13.46 -3.40
N CYS A 79 -2.32 -13.32 -2.41
CA CYS A 79 -3.75 -13.24 -2.62
C CYS A 79 -4.13 -11.77 -2.92
N SER A 80 -4.04 -11.37 -4.17
CA SER A 80 -4.43 -10.02 -4.62
C SER A 80 -5.95 -9.91 -4.77
N ALA A 81 -6.46 -8.68 -4.87
CA ALA A 81 -7.86 -8.43 -5.18
C ALA A 81 -8.30 -9.11 -6.49
N ALA A 82 -7.43 -9.14 -7.51
CA ALA A 82 -7.70 -9.88 -8.74
C ALA A 82 -7.88 -11.38 -8.46
N LYS A 83 -7.04 -11.97 -7.60
CA LYS A 83 -7.14 -13.40 -7.26
C LYS A 83 -8.38 -13.70 -6.42
N GLY A 84 -8.69 -12.84 -5.44
CA GLY A 84 -9.83 -13.05 -4.54
C GLY A 84 -11.18 -12.73 -5.17
N TYR A 85 -11.27 -11.66 -5.96
CA TYR A 85 -12.56 -11.16 -6.47
C TYR A 85 -12.75 -11.35 -7.97
N LEU A 86 -11.71 -11.09 -8.80
CA LEU A 86 -11.88 -11.10 -10.24
C LEU A 86 -11.83 -12.52 -10.85
N ASN A 87 -10.81 -13.31 -10.47
CA ASN A 87 -10.61 -14.65 -11.04
C ASN A 87 -11.83 -15.58 -10.88
N PRO A 88 -12.54 -15.59 -9.73
CA PRO A 88 -13.74 -16.43 -9.59
C PRO A 88 -14.90 -16.06 -10.54
N VAL A 89 -14.92 -14.84 -11.05
CA VAL A 89 -16.04 -14.31 -11.84
C VAL A 89 -15.68 -13.91 -13.27
N LYS A 90 -14.39 -13.96 -13.66
CA LYS A 90 -13.90 -13.46 -14.96
C LYS A 90 -14.56 -14.11 -16.19
N ASN A 91 -15.09 -15.32 -16.04
CA ASN A 91 -15.75 -16.07 -17.13
C ASN A 91 -17.29 -15.88 -17.14
N ARG A 92 -17.85 -14.99 -16.31
CA ARG A 92 -19.27 -14.71 -16.34
C ARG A 92 -19.66 -14.03 -17.67
N PRO A 93 -20.76 -14.45 -18.34
CA PRO A 93 -21.16 -13.91 -19.65
C PRO A 93 -21.55 -12.42 -19.59
N ASN A 94 -21.92 -11.92 -18.42
CA ASN A 94 -22.27 -10.53 -18.18
C ASN A 94 -21.07 -9.66 -17.71
N LEU A 95 -19.84 -10.18 -17.67
CA LEU A 95 -18.63 -9.45 -17.32
C LEU A 95 -17.71 -9.36 -18.53
N LYS A 96 -17.41 -8.13 -18.96
CA LYS A 96 -16.42 -7.85 -19.99
C LYS A 96 -15.24 -7.07 -19.37
N ILE A 97 -14.06 -7.64 -19.44
CA ILE A 97 -12.81 -7.01 -18.97
C ILE A 97 -12.06 -6.48 -20.18
N ILE A 98 -11.73 -5.20 -20.18
CA ILE A 98 -10.93 -4.57 -21.23
C ILE A 98 -9.62 -4.10 -20.59
N VAL A 99 -8.52 -4.71 -20.99
CA VAL A 99 -7.16 -4.38 -20.53
C VAL A 99 -6.47 -3.44 -21.52
N ASN A 100 -5.38 -2.81 -21.10
CA ASN A 100 -4.59 -1.86 -21.91
C ASN A 100 -5.46 -0.72 -22.46
N ALA A 101 -6.51 -0.35 -21.73
CA ALA A 101 -7.44 0.70 -22.07
C ALA A 101 -7.12 1.95 -21.25
N HIS A 102 -6.59 3.00 -21.91
CA HIS A 102 -6.33 4.27 -21.24
C HIS A 102 -7.57 5.16 -21.28
N VAL A 103 -8.17 5.42 -20.13
CA VAL A 103 -9.37 6.26 -20.04
C VAL A 103 -9.03 7.71 -20.40
N LYS A 104 -9.72 8.24 -21.43
CA LYS A 104 -9.60 9.64 -21.85
C LYS A 104 -10.42 10.54 -20.92
N LYS A 105 -11.73 10.26 -20.80
CA LYS A 105 -12.65 11.02 -19.95
C LYS A 105 -13.98 10.29 -19.77
N ILE A 106 -14.72 10.72 -18.77
CA ILE A 106 -16.15 10.46 -18.62
C ILE A 106 -16.90 11.53 -19.43
N ASN A 107 -17.86 11.11 -20.25
CA ASN A 107 -18.73 12.03 -20.98
C ASN A 107 -20.03 12.21 -20.20
N PHE A 108 -20.57 13.42 -20.28
CA PHE A 108 -21.79 13.79 -19.57
C PHE A 108 -22.88 14.24 -20.55
N ASP A 109 -24.13 13.90 -20.24
CA ASP A 109 -25.34 14.52 -20.79
C ASP A 109 -25.90 15.43 -19.69
N GLY A 110 -25.71 16.75 -19.85
CA GLY A 110 -25.88 17.71 -18.78
C GLY A 110 -24.96 17.37 -17.59
N LYS A 111 -25.55 17.03 -16.45
CA LYS A 111 -24.81 16.59 -15.23
C LYS A 111 -24.81 15.08 -15.01
N LYS A 112 -25.43 14.31 -15.90
CA LYS A 112 -25.48 12.85 -15.80
C LYS A 112 -24.30 12.23 -16.54
N ALA A 113 -23.53 11.38 -15.87
CA ALA A 113 -22.49 10.59 -16.52
C ALA A 113 -23.14 9.58 -17.49
N ASP A 114 -22.82 9.67 -18.78
CA ASP A 114 -23.44 8.91 -19.87
C ASP A 114 -22.54 7.79 -20.38
N SER A 115 -21.27 8.09 -20.60
CA SER A 115 -20.36 7.15 -21.25
C SER A 115 -18.90 7.39 -20.82
N VAL A 116 -18.02 6.44 -21.17
CA VAL A 116 -16.57 6.52 -20.95
C VAL A 116 -15.87 6.43 -22.29
N SER A 117 -15.03 7.43 -22.60
CA SER A 117 -14.12 7.41 -23.75
C SER A 117 -12.73 6.96 -23.32
N PHE A 118 -12.10 6.07 -24.09
CA PHE A 118 -10.80 5.49 -23.78
C PHE A 118 -10.05 5.11 -25.06
N TYR A 119 -8.73 4.99 -24.96
CA TYR A 119 -7.84 4.56 -26.03
C TYR A 119 -7.48 3.08 -25.88
N ILE A 120 -7.51 2.34 -27.00
CA ILE A 120 -6.91 1.02 -27.15
C ILE A 120 -6.11 1.04 -28.45
N ASP A 121 -4.84 0.67 -28.40
CA ASP A 121 -3.93 0.67 -29.57
C ASP A 121 -3.96 2.01 -30.33
N GLY A 122 -3.98 3.11 -29.58
CA GLY A 122 -4.05 4.48 -30.13
C GLY A 122 -5.43 4.90 -30.66
N LYS A 123 -6.41 3.99 -30.75
CA LYS A 123 -7.75 4.27 -31.30
C LYS A 123 -8.71 4.67 -30.18
N LEU A 124 -9.43 5.77 -30.40
CA LEU A 124 -10.47 6.22 -29.48
C LEU A 124 -11.72 5.35 -29.59
N LYS A 125 -12.22 4.88 -28.45
CA LYS A 125 -13.47 4.13 -28.31
C LYS A 125 -14.34 4.75 -27.23
N THR A 126 -15.64 4.50 -27.28
CA THR A 126 -16.60 4.97 -26.27
C THR A 126 -17.55 3.84 -25.92
N VAL A 127 -17.85 3.70 -24.63
CA VAL A 127 -18.84 2.76 -24.10
C VAL A 127 -19.86 3.54 -23.30
N LYS A 128 -21.16 3.35 -23.64
CA LYS A 128 -22.29 3.93 -22.91
C LYS A 128 -22.61 3.14 -21.66
N SER A 129 -23.07 3.84 -20.63
CA SER A 129 -23.60 3.24 -19.43
C SER A 129 -25.13 3.21 -19.45
N ASN A 130 -25.71 2.06 -19.13
CA ASN A 130 -27.17 1.93 -19.01
C ASN A 130 -27.68 2.30 -17.60
N LYS A 131 -26.80 2.30 -16.60
CA LYS A 131 -27.14 2.57 -15.20
C LYS A 131 -26.21 3.60 -14.58
N GLU A 132 -24.97 3.22 -14.29
CA GLU A 132 -24.00 4.05 -13.59
C GLU A 132 -22.55 3.79 -14.05
N ILE A 133 -21.66 4.70 -13.77
CA ILE A 133 -20.22 4.59 -14.00
C ILE A 133 -19.53 4.57 -12.64
N LEU A 134 -18.79 3.50 -12.34
CA LEU A 134 -18.02 3.35 -11.11
C LEU A 134 -16.57 3.77 -11.39
N LEU A 135 -16.14 4.87 -10.77
CA LEU A 135 -14.77 5.37 -10.89
C LEU A 135 -13.91 4.85 -9.73
N SER A 136 -13.02 3.90 -10.01
CA SER A 136 -12.13 3.26 -9.02
C SER A 136 -10.67 3.29 -9.47
N ALA A 137 -10.20 4.45 -9.99
CA ALA A 137 -8.87 4.62 -10.55
C ALA A 137 -7.79 5.00 -9.52
N GLY A 138 -8.10 4.90 -8.23
CA GLY A 138 -7.20 5.22 -7.11
C GLY A 138 -7.06 6.71 -6.83
N SER A 139 -6.24 7.03 -5.83
CA SER A 139 -6.10 8.40 -5.29
C SER A 139 -5.55 9.41 -6.30
N ILE A 140 -4.81 8.94 -7.30
CA ILE A 140 -4.21 9.76 -8.35
C ILE A 140 -5.08 9.75 -9.61
N GLY A 141 -5.47 8.56 -10.08
CA GLY A 141 -6.21 8.43 -11.34
C GLY A 141 -7.63 8.97 -11.27
N SER A 142 -8.35 8.76 -10.17
CA SER A 142 -9.74 9.22 -10.06
C SER A 142 -9.88 10.73 -10.12
N PRO A 143 -9.14 11.56 -9.35
CA PRO A 143 -9.20 13.01 -9.48
C PRO A 143 -8.67 13.49 -10.84
N HIS A 144 -7.69 12.84 -11.43
CA HIS A 144 -7.19 13.14 -12.77
C HIS A 144 -8.31 12.98 -13.81
N ILE A 145 -8.97 11.81 -13.83
CA ILE A 145 -10.10 11.54 -14.76
C ILE A 145 -11.24 12.53 -14.54
N LEU A 146 -11.60 12.85 -13.30
CA LEU A 146 -12.64 13.84 -13.02
C LEU A 146 -12.28 15.22 -13.58
N GLN A 147 -11.05 15.69 -13.37
CA GLN A 147 -10.62 17.01 -13.86
C GLN A 147 -10.64 17.07 -15.39
N VAL A 148 -10.06 16.09 -16.11
CA VAL A 148 -10.10 16.07 -17.58
C VAL A 148 -11.51 15.86 -18.15
N SER A 149 -12.45 15.45 -17.30
CA SER A 149 -13.88 15.29 -17.65
C SER A 149 -14.74 16.52 -17.33
N GLY A 150 -14.13 17.62 -16.86
CA GLY A 150 -14.85 18.85 -16.53
C GLY A 150 -15.45 18.93 -15.12
N VAL A 151 -15.01 18.03 -14.20
CA VAL A 151 -15.44 18.04 -12.81
C VAL A 151 -14.26 18.46 -11.91
N GLY A 152 -14.34 19.63 -11.31
CA GLY A 152 -13.24 20.17 -10.49
C GLY A 152 -13.37 21.67 -10.25
N ASP A 153 -12.24 22.29 -9.91
CA ASP A 153 -12.12 23.74 -9.76
C ASP A 153 -12.20 24.42 -11.14
N SER A 154 -13.25 25.17 -11.40
CA SER A 154 -13.54 25.80 -12.70
C SER A 154 -12.41 26.72 -13.20
N GLN A 155 -11.76 27.45 -12.28
CA GLN A 155 -10.65 28.33 -12.67
C GLN A 155 -9.43 27.52 -13.15
N LYS A 156 -9.18 26.39 -12.53
CA LYS A 156 -8.10 25.47 -12.94
C LYS A 156 -8.44 24.78 -14.27
N LEU A 157 -9.67 24.27 -14.42
CA LEU A 157 -10.14 23.61 -15.64
C LEU A 157 -10.06 24.55 -16.85
N LYS A 158 -10.53 25.79 -16.68
CA LYS A 158 -10.50 26.82 -17.74
C LYS A 158 -9.09 27.12 -18.24
N LYS A 159 -8.07 27.09 -17.38
CA LYS A 159 -6.66 27.28 -17.78
C LYS A 159 -6.16 26.25 -18.79
N HIS A 160 -6.78 25.07 -18.81
CA HIS A 160 -6.46 23.98 -19.73
C HIS A 160 -7.48 23.80 -20.85
N GLY A 161 -8.37 24.80 -21.05
CA GLY A 161 -9.41 24.76 -22.09
C GLY A 161 -10.50 23.72 -21.84
N ILE A 162 -10.71 23.31 -20.59
CA ILE A 162 -11.73 22.33 -20.21
C ILE A 162 -12.97 23.09 -19.75
N GLU A 163 -14.11 22.80 -20.39
CA GLU A 163 -15.42 23.28 -19.97
C GLU A 163 -15.80 22.66 -18.62
N THR A 164 -16.31 23.50 -17.72
CA THR A 164 -16.76 23.04 -16.40
C THR A 164 -18.16 22.45 -16.48
N ILE A 165 -18.28 21.16 -16.30
CA ILE A 165 -19.55 20.44 -16.20
C ILE A 165 -20.10 20.59 -14.77
N HIS A 166 -19.22 20.46 -13.77
CA HIS A 166 -19.60 20.62 -12.37
C HIS A 166 -18.46 21.21 -11.55
N GLU A 167 -18.75 22.32 -10.88
CA GLU A 167 -17.81 22.95 -9.92
C GLU A 167 -17.70 22.08 -8.68
N LEU A 168 -16.53 21.51 -8.46
CA LEU A 168 -16.23 20.70 -7.27
C LEU A 168 -14.78 20.94 -6.83
N LYS A 169 -14.55 22.00 -6.06
CA LYS A 169 -13.21 22.48 -5.65
C LYS A 169 -12.37 21.47 -4.88
N GLY A 170 -13.01 20.45 -4.27
CA GLY A 170 -12.35 19.39 -3.53
C GLY A 170 -11.63 18.36 -4.40
N VAL A 171 -11.95 18.26 -5.70
CA VAL A 171 -11.31 17.29 -6.60
C VAL A 171 -9.82 17.60 -6.73
N GLY A 172 -8.99 16.61 -6.44
CA GLY A 172 -7.54 16.72 -6.43
C GLY A 172 -6.95 17.38 -5.18
N LYS A 173 -7.77 17.73 -4.19
CA LYS A 173 -7.32 18.28 -2.91
C LYS A 173 -7.20 17.21 -1.83
N ASN A 174 -6.63 17.61 -0.68
CA ASN A 174 -6.54 16.79 0.51
C ASN A 174 -5.75 15.48 0.33
N LEU A 175 -4.78 15.46 -0.59
CA LEU A 175 -3.90 14.31 -0.79
C LEU A 175 -3.08 14.06 0.47
N GLN A 176 -3.06 12.81 0.92
CA GLN A 176 -2.33 12.35 2.10
C GLN A 176 -1.50 11.14 1.76
N ASP A 177 -0.32 11.04 2.36
CA ASP A 177 0.55 9.89 2.22
C ASP A 177 1.46 9.74 3.45
N HIS A 178 1.93 8.53 3.71
CA HIS A 178 2.83 8.23 4.81
C HIS A 178 4.28 8.47 4.39
N LEU A 179 4.85 9.63 4.74
CA LEU A 179 6.29 9.87 4.56
C LEU A 179 7.07 8.89 5.43
N MET A 180 7.98 8.16 4.81
CA MET A 180 8.83 7.19 5.49
C MET A 180 10.28 7.66 5.59
N PHE A 181 10.88 7.46 6.76
CA PHE A 181 12.32 7.54 6.97
C PHE A 181 12.91 6.13 7.02
N ARG A 182 14.02 5.92 6.33
CA ARG A 182 14.67 4.60 6.20
C ARG A 182 16.10 4.62 6.75
N PRO A 183 16.28 4.69 8.08
CA PRO A 183 17.60 4.53 8.66
C PRO A 183 18.09 3.10 8.42
N VAL A 184 19.36 2.98 8.08
CA VAL A 184 20.05 1.69 7.92
C VAL A 184 21.05 1.56 9.06
N TYR A 185 20.96 0.46 9.79
CA TYR A 185 21.89 0.16 10.88
C TYR A 185 22.73 -1.07 10.53
N LYS A 186 24.05 -0.91 10.70
CA LYS A 186 24.99 -2.03 10.68
C LYS A 186 24.88 -2.76 12.02
N VAL A 187 24.68 -4.08 11.97
CA VAL A 187 24.56 -4.90 13.18
C VAL A 187 25.81 -5.74 13.41
N LYS A 188 26.08 -6.05 14.68
CA LYS A 188 27.18 -6.93 15.11
C LYS A 188 26.59 -8.20 15.73
N ASN A 189 27.26 -9.32 15.55
CA ASN A 189 26.90 -10.62 16.15
C ASN A 189 25.52 -11.18 15.76
N LEU A 190 24.87 -10.59 14.76
CA LEU A 190 23.58 -11.03 14.22
C LEU A 190 23.69 -11.17 12.69
N LYS A 191 22.90 -12.07 12.13
CA LYS A 191 22.83 -12.31 10.70
C LYS A 191 21.58 -11.66 10.11
N SER A 192 21.77 -10.92 9.01
CA SER A 192 20.70 -10.42 8.14
C SER A 192 20.49 -11.37 6.95
N LEU A 193 19.59 -11.01 6.05
CA LEU A 193 19.42 -11.71 4.79
C LEU A 193 20.38 -11.21 3.69
N ASN A 194 21.17 -10.16 3.94
CA ASN A 194 22.06 -9.54 2.94
C ASN A 194 22.99 -10.55 2.28
N GLY A 195 23.74 -11.30 3.09
CA GLY A 195 24.70 -12.28 2.60
C GLY A 195 24.07 -13.42 1.80
N LYS A 196 22.86 -13.87 2.23
CA LYS A 196 22.12 -14.89 1.47
C LYS A 196 21.63 -14.36 0.12
N ILE A 197 21.10 -13.14 0.07
CA ILE A 197 20.57 -12.52 -1.15
C ILE A 197 21.69 -12.16 -2.13
N ASN A 198 22.84 -11.72 -1.64
CA ASN A 198 24.00 -11.39 -2.48
C ASN A 198 24.73 -12.63 -3.02
N SER A 199 24.46 -13.83 -2.50
CA SER A 199 25.12 -15.09 -2.89
C SER A 199 24.25 -15.87 -3.89
N LEU A 200 24.83 -16.31 -5.01
CA LEU A 200 24.14 -17.20 -5.96
C LEU A 200 23.69 -18.49 -5.28
N PHE A 201 24.55 -19.09 -4.46
CA PHE A 201 24.22 -20.28 -3.69
C PHE A 201 23.13 -20.00 -2.63
N GLY A 202 23.20 -18.83 -1.97
CA GLY A 202 22.15 -18.39 -1.06
C GLY A 202 20.78 -18.23 -1.72
N ASN A 203 20.74 -17.63 -2.91
CA ASN A 203 19.51 -17.49 -3.70
C ASN A 203 18.95 -18.85 -4.13
N PHE A 204 19.83 -19.78 -4.53
CA PHE A 204 19.44 -21.14 -4.84
C PHE A 204 18.80 -21.86 -3.63
N LEU A 205 19.40 -21.76 -2.46
CA LEU A 205 18.84 -22.32 -1.23
C LEU A 205 17.50 -21.68 -0.83
N ILE A 206 17.36 -20.36 -0.98
CA ILE A 206 16.08 -19.66 -0.77
C ILE A 206 15.01 -20.19 -1.73
N GLY A 207 15.37 -20.43 -3.00
CA GLY A 207 14.47 -21.02 -4.00
C GLY A 207 14.04 -22.44 -3.63
N LEU A 208 14.98 -23.30 -3.21
CA LEU A 208 14.68 -24.66 -2.75
C LEU A 208 13.78 -24.66 -1.51
N GLU A 209 14.09 -23.81 -0.51
CA GLU A 209 13.26 -23.65 0.69
C GLU A 209 11.82 -23.26 0.33
N TYR A 210 11.65 -22.34 -0.63
CA TYR A 210 10.34 -21.96 -1.12
C TYR A 210 9.59 -23.09 -1.82
N ILE A 211 10.28 -23.84 -2.69
CA ILE A 211 9.64 -24.92 -3.48
C ILE A 211 9.24 -26.10 -2.61
N PHE A 212 10.14 -26.57 -1.74
CA PHE A 212 9.93 -27.80 -0.97
C PHE A 212 9.21 -27.56 0.36
N ASN A 213 9.57 -26.49 1.09
CA ASN A 213 9.04 -26.24 2.44
C ASN A 213 7.98 -25.14 2.45
N GLN A 214 7.85 -24.36 1.35
CA GLN A 214 6.96 -23.20 1.26
C GLN A 214 7.16 -22.23 2.44
N SER A 215 8.41 -22.03 2.80
CA SER A 215 8.90 -21.16 3.87
C SER A 215 9.99 -20.21 3.35
N GLY A 216 10.53 -19.43 4.24
CA GLY A 216 11.65 -18.54 3.95
C GLY A 216 11.26 -17.22 3.28
N PRO A 217 12.29 -16.45 2.85
CA PRO A 217 12.12 -15.06 2.39
C PRO A 217 11.15 -14.85 1.21
N MET A 218 10.97 -15.85 0.35
CA MET A 218 10.07 -15.74 -0.82
C MET A 218 8.58 -15.86 -0.47
N THR A 219 8.23 -16.26 0.77
CA THR A 219 6.82 -16.43 1.17
C THR A 219 6.17 -15.17 1.70
N MET A 220 6.92 -14.09 1.88
CA MET A 220 6.46 -12.88 2.56
C MET A 220 7.11 -11.61 2.00
N GLY A 221 6.61 -10.45 2.43
CA GLY A 221 7.19 -9.15 2.07
C GLY A 221 8.53 -8.88 2.75
N ALA A 222 9.25 -7.88 2.28
CA ALA A 222 10.55 -7.51 2.84
C ALA A 222 10.47 -7.08 4.32
N SER A 223 9.39 -6.41 4.71
CA SER A 223 9.13 -6.04 6.10
C SER A 223 8.45 -7.21 6.81
N GLN A 224 9.07 -7.68 7.88
CA GLN A 224 8.62 -8.87 8.62
C GLN A 224 7.97 -8.51 9.95
N VAL A 225 8.59 -7.60 10.69
CA VAL A 225 8.10 -7.10 11.96
C VAL A 225 7.55 -5.70 11.78
N CYS A 226 6.46 -5.43 12.46
CA CYS A 226 5.78 -4.15 12.55
C CYS A 226 5.78 -3.67 14.00
N GLY A 227 5.74 -2.36 14.18
CA GLY A 227 5.43 -1.75 15.47
C GLY A 227 4.53 -0.56 15.25
N PHE A 228 3.48 -0.43 16.06
CA PHE A 228 2.67 0.76 16.13
C PHE A 228 2.86 1.42 17.48
N LEU A 229 3.21 2.69 17.50
CA LEU A 229 3.49 3.42 18.72
C LEU A 229 3.09 4.89 18.63
N LYS A 230 3.06 5.55 19.76
CA LYS A 230 2.79 6.97 19.88
C LYS A 230 4.11 7.75 19.86
N SER A 231 4.19 8.78 19.00
CA SER A 231 5.34 9.70 19.00
C SER A 231 5.41 10.55 20.27
N ASP A 232 4.32 10.58 21.03
CA ASP A 232 4.16 11.30 22.29
C ASP A 232 3.06 10.62 23.10
N PRO A 233 3.23 10.41 24.43
CA PRO A 233 2.22 9.79 25.28
C PRO A 233 0.84 10.47 25.27
N SER A 234 0.79 11.77 24.98
CA SER A 234 -0.45 12.53 24.88
C SER A 234 -1.32 12.19 23.66
N ARG A 235 -0.79 11.49 22.68
CA ARG A 235 -1.57 11.06 21.50
C ARG A 235 -2.65 10.06 21.90
N ALA A 236 -3.87 10.24 21.42
CA ALA A 236 -4.97 9.33 21.71
C ALA A 236 -4.71 7.90 21.17
N THR A 237 -4.14 7.81 19.96
CA THR A 237 -3.85 6.53 19.27
C THR A 237 -2.43 6.53 18.70
N PRO A 238 -1.85 5.37 18.39
CA PRO A 238 -0.59 5.29 17.68
C PRO A 238 -0.61 6.10 16.37
N ASN A 239 0.43 6.87 16.17
CA ASN A 239 0.63 7.71 14.98
C ASN A 239 1.96 7.41 14.26
N LEU A 240 2.78 6.51 14.79
CA LEU A 240 3.96 5.99 14.15
C LEU A 240 3.80 4.51 13.83
N GLN A 241 4.38 4.10 12.70
CA GLN A 241 4.48 2.70 12.30
C GLN A 241 5.92 2.38 11.91
N PHE A 242 6.46 1.31 12.47
CA PHE A 242 7.72 0.71 12.03
C PHE A 242 7.47 -0.41 11.02
N HIS A 243 8.32 -0.46 10.00
CA HIS A 243 8.43 -1.56 9.05
C HIS A 243 9.85 -2.11 9.12
N VAL A 244 10.04 -3.20 9.82
CA VAL A 244 11.38 -3.73 10.09
C VAL A 244 11.78 -4.76 9.04
N GLN A 245 12.84 -4.45 8.31
CA GLN A 245 13.38 -5.27 7.25
C GLN A 245 14.72 -5.87 7.70
N PRO A 246 14.89 -7.20 7.69
CA PRO A 246 16.17 -7.83 8.01
C PRO A 246 17.12 -7.83 6.81
N ILE A 247 17.09 -6.75 6.05
CA ILE A 247 17.94 -6.43 4.91
C ILE A 247 18.31 -4.96 4.92
N SER A 248 19.37 -4.61 4.20
CA SER A 248 19.74 -3.21 4.00
C SER A 248 20.27 -2.95 2.59
N THR A 249 19.89 -1.82 2.01
CA THR A 249 20.28 -1.36 0.68
C THR A 249 20.12 0.15 0.59
N ASP A 250 20.88 0.81 -0.29
CA ASP A 250 20.77 2.25 -0.53
C ASP A 250 19.47 2.63 -1.26
N VAL A 251 19.04 1.77 -2.19
CA VAL A 251 17.88 2.04 -3.04
C VAL A 251 16.83 0.95 -2.87
N LEU A 252 15.57 1.36 -2.69
CA LEU A 252 14.43 0.42 -2.68
C LEU A 252 14.35 -0.33 -4.02
N GLY A 253 14.24 -1.67 -3.93
CA GLY A 253 14.16 -2.52 -5.11
C GLY A 253 15.51 -2.83 -5.75
N ALA A 254 16.63 -2.45 -5.12
CA ALA A 254 17.95 -2.86 -5.59
C ALA A 254 18.09 -4.39 -5.62
N SER A 255 18.78 -4.89 -6.63
CA SER A 255 19.09 -6.31 -6.77
C SER A 255 20.22 -6.78 -5.85
N ARG A 256 21.02 -5.84 -5.31
CA ARG A 256 22.14 -6.10 -4.41
C ARG A 256 21.93 -5.40 -3.08
N MET A 257 22.15 -6.14 -2.01
CA MET A 257 22.15 -5.64 -0.63
C MET A 257 23.55 -5.14 -0.25
N HIS A 258 23.66 -4.40 0.87
CA HIS A 258 24.97 -4.05 1.42
C HIS A 258 25.81 -5.29 1.73
N ASP A 259 27.13 -5.16 1.66
CA ASP A 259 28.08 -6.25 1.94
C ASP A 259 28.31 -6.48 3.46
N PHE A 260 27.57 -5.76 4.31
CA PHE A 260 27.59 -5.94 5.76
C PHE A 260 26.22 -6.44 6.27
N GLU A 261 26.21 -6.99 7.45
CA GLU A 261 24.96 -7.38 8.14
C GLU A 261 24.21 -6.10 8.56
N GLY A 262 22.98 -5.92 8.07
CA GLY A 262 22.23 -4.70 8.28
C GLY A 262 20.74 -4.92 8.49
N ILE A 263 20.12 -4.00 9.23
CA ILE A 263 18.68 -3.92 9.49
C ILE A 263 18.17 -2.54 9.07
N THR A 264 16.96 -2.51 8.53
CA THR A 264 16.30 -1.25 8.11
C THR A 264 14.94 -1.13 8.82
N PRO A 265 14.87 -0.52 10.00
CA PRO A 265 13.62 -0.15 10.64
C PRO A 265 13.07 1.14 10.01
N THR A 266 12.27 0.99 8.97
CA THR A 266 11.62 2.13 8.31
C THR A 266 10.50 2.66 9.20
N ILE A 267 10.44 3.97 9.38
CA ILE A 267 9.48 4.65 10.27
C ILE A 267 8.57 5.55 9.44
N ALA A 268 7.27 5.45 9.66
CA ALA A 268 6.25 6.26 9.01
C ALA A 268 5.39 7.01 10.01
N ASN A 269 5.11 8.30 9.74
CA ASN A 269 3.98 8.99 10.36
C ASN A 269 2.69 8.56 9.66
N ILE A 270 1.84 7.79 10.33
CA ILE A 270 0.58 7.26 9.78
C ILE A 270 -0.64 8.17 10.04
N ARG A 271 -0.43 9.32 10.66
CA ARG A 271 -1.44 10.36 10.92
C ARG A 271 -0.95 11.75 10.47
N PRO A 272 -0.49 11.90 9.20
CA PRO A 272 0.05 13.17 8.75
C PRO A 272 -1.03 14.25 8.74
N THR A 273 -0.65 15.46 9.13
CA THR A 273 -1.49 16.67 9.07
C THR A 273 -1.24 17.50 7.81
N SER A 274 -0.09 17.33 7.16
CA SER A 274 0.21 17.92 5.84
C SER A 274 -0.78 17.42 4.79
N ARG A 275 -1.16 18.31 3.87
CA ARG A 275 -2.08 18.03 2.77
C ARG A 275 -1.49 18.44 1.45
N GLY A 276 -1.58 17.55 0.50
CA GLY A 276 -1.15 17.76 -0.87
C GLY A 276 -2.29 17.95 -1.85
N GLU A 277 -1.95 17.98 -3.13
CA GLU A 277 -2.92 18.13 -4.21
C GLU A 277 -2.45 17.45 -5.50
N ILE A 278 -3.42 17.10 -6.34
CA ILE A 278 -3.25 16.57 -7.68
C ILE A 278 -3.95 17.51 -8.65
N ASN A 279 -3.23 17.98 -9.65
CA ASN A 279 -3.78 18.88 -10.66
C ASN A 279 -3.36 18.39 -12.05
N ILE A 280 -4.25 18.52 -13.03
CA ILE A 280 -3.93 18.33 -14.45
C ILE A 280 -2.91 19.38 -14.91
N ILE A 281 -2.12 19.03 -15.92
CA ILE A 281 -1.19 19.96 -16.60
C ILE A 281 -1.63 20.28 -18.02
N SER A 282 -2.60 19.53 -18.56
CA SER A 282 -3.21 19.72 -19.89
C SER A 282 -4.63 19.13 -19.91
N ASN A 283 -5.30 19.18 -21.05
CA ASN A 283 -6.57 18.49 -21.31
C ASN A 283 -6.38 17.08 -21.89
N ASP A 284 -5.16 16.62 -22.07
CA ASP A 284 -4.86 15.25 -22.51
C ASP A 284 -4.68 14.33 -21.30
N SER A 285 -5.51 13.32 -21.20
CA SER A 285 -5.45 12.34 -20.10
C SER A 285 -4.19 11.46 -20.12
N ARG A 286 -3.39 11.51 -21.19
CA ARG A 286 -2.12 10.78 -21.30
C ARG A 286 -0.97 11.53 -20.65
N ASP A 287 -1.13 12.82 -20.40
CA ASP A 287 -0.17 13.61 -19.64
C ASP A 287 -0.33 13.33 -18.15
N ASN A 288 0.75 12.94 -17.49
CA ASN A 288 0.70 12.68 -16.05
C ASN A 288 0.33 13.94 -15.26
N PRO A 289 -0.57 13.85 -14.27
CA PRO A 289 -0.92 15.00 -13.46
C PRO A 289 0.25 15.47 -12.61
N LYS A 290 0.27 16.75 -12.25
CA LYS A 290 1.19 17.30 -11.27
C LYS A 290 0.75 16.87 -9.88
N ILE A 291 1.60 16.10 -9.20
CA ILE A 291 1.40 15.61 -7.84
C ILE A 291 2.26 16.46 -6.91
N LYS A 292 1.63 17.13 -5.95
CA LYS A 292 2.31 17.89 -4.90
C LYS A 292 1.93 17.27 -3.54
N MET A 293 2.82 16.48 -2.97
CA MET A 293 2.57 15.81 -1.69
C MET A 293 2.56 16.77 -0.51
N ASN A 294 3.39 17.81 -0.59
CA ASN A 294 3.51 18.84 0.44
C ASN A 294 3.92 18.31 1.82
N TYR A 295 4.76 17.26 1.85
CA TYR A 295 5.27 16.66 3.07
C TYR A 295 5.89 17.68 4.03
N LEU A 296 5.75 17.42 5.34
CA LEU A 296 6.34 18.22 6.42
C LEU A 296 5.94 19.72 6.38
N SER A 297 4.82 20.04 5.75
CA SER A 297 4.35 21.44 5.65
C SER A 297 3.79 21.97 6.97
N THR A 298 3.37 21.10 7.87
CA THR A 298 2.89 21.45 9.20
C THR A 298 3.95 21.27 10.26
N GLN A 299 3.86 22.04 11.36
CA GLN A 299 4.78 21.88 12.49
C GLN A 299 4.62 20.51 13.15
N ASP A 300 3.37 20.03 13.29
CA ASP A 300 3.09 18.71 13.87
C ASP A 300 3.83 17.57 13.13
N ASP A 301 3.79 17.56 11.79
CA ASP A 301 4.50 16.53 11.01
C ASP A 301 6.02 16.61 11.18
N ARG A 302 6.59 17.81 11.29
CA ARG A 302 8.02 18.00 11.55
C ARG A 302 8.43 17.50 12.94
N ASP A 303 7.61 17.80 13.95
CA ASP A 303 7.84 17.37 15.33
C ASP A 303 7.72 15.84 15.46
N VAL A 304 6.70 15.25 14.83
CA VAL A 304 6.54 13.78 14.77
C VAL A 304 7.74 13.14 14.07
N ALA A 305 8.19 13.69 12.94
CA ALA A 305 9.37 13.19 12.22
C ALA A 305 10.63 13.23 13.08
N ALA A 306 10.89 14.37 13.76
CA ALA A 306 12.04 14.51 14.65
C ALA A 306 12.01 13.54 15.85
N LYS A 307 10.84 13.38 16.46
CA LYS A 307 10.64 12.43 17.57
C LYS A 307 10.80 10.98 17.12
N SER A 308 10.30 10.62 15.94
CA SER A 308 10.36 9.26 15.42
C SER A 308 11.79 8.74 15.18
N LEU A 309 12.73 9.62 14.91
CA LEU A 309 14.15 9.28 14.72
C LEU A 309 14.92 9.10 16.05
N LYS A 310 14.31 9.48 17.18
CA LYS A 310 14.91 9.31 18.52
C LYS A 310 14.45 8.04 19.23
N ILE A 311 13.38 7.45 18.74
CA ILE A 311 12.85 6.17 19.21
C ILE A 311 13.62 5.02 18.54
#